data_6d044295fbef958d333592521bb86e6b
#
_entry.id   6d044295fbef958d333592521bb86e6b
#
_cell.length_a   1.000
_cell.length_b   1.000
_cell.length_c   1.000
_cell.angle_alpha   90.00
_cell.angle_beta   90.00
_cell.angle_gamma   90.00
#
_symmetry.space_group_name_H-M   'P 1'
#
loop_
_entity.id
_entity.type
_entity.pdbx_description
1 polymer ?
#
loop_
_entity_poly.entity_id
_entity_poly.type
_entity_poly.pdbx_seq_one_letter_code
_entity_poly.pdbx_strand_id
1 'polypeptide(L)'
;MSTHTLEARNLVKDFTRRSGLKTSVLHAVKDVSFTIEAGKTVALVGESGSGKSTIARMLMKLETPSSGQILLDGKDSGMRGRAVEAYRSQVQMVFQDPFASLNPFHTIVHHLERPIRLHHPKLSSAQVRARAIELLERVRLSPGESFAERRPHELSGGQRQRVAIARALAPGARFIVADEPVSMLDVSIRLGVLNLLADLQREENLGVLYITHDLATARHFSDEIMVLYKGDVVERGPADDVILNPQHEYTKTLLGAAPEPENLGRLRDEVRAELAGR
;
A
#
# COMPACT_ATOMS: atom_id res chain seq x y z
N MET A 1 -19.81 15.35 -6.29
CA MET A 1 -19.44 14.43 -5.18
C MET A 1 -18.10 14.90 -4.65
N SER A 2 -17.92 15.10 -3.35
CA SER A 2 -16.61 15.49 -2.79
C SER A 2 -15.65 14.30 -2.90
N THR A 3 -14.53 14.48 -3.60
CA THR A 3 -13.48 13.47 -3.69
C THR A 3 -12.81 13.34 -2.33
N HIS A 4 -12.74 12.13 -1.77
CA HIS A 4 -12.00 11.88 -0.54
C HIS A 4 -10.49 11.93 -0.82
N THR A 5 -9.73 12.53 0.09
CA THR A 5 -8.29 12.73 -0.06
C THR A 5 -7.50 12.32 1.19
N LEU A 6 -6.35 11.70 0.97
CA LEU A 6 -5.30 11.54 1.98
C LEU A 6 -4.09 12.37 1.55
N GLU A 7 -3.74 13.36 2.37
CA GLU A 7 -2.70 14.34 2.03
C GLU A 7 -1.52 14.25 2.99
N ALA A 8 -0.33 14.30 2.45
CA ALA A 8 0.92 14.55 3.13
C ALA A 8 1.37 15.97 2.78
N ARG A 9 1.58 16.84 3.78
CA ARG A 9 2.00 18.23 3.58
C ARG A 9 3.31 18.50 4.31
N ASN A 10 4.36 18.82 3.54
CA ASN A 10 5.70 19.19 4.00
C ASN A 10 6.25 18.21 5.05
N LEU A 11 6.10 16.90 4.80
CA LEU A 11 6.55 15.87 5.72
C LEU A 11 8.07 15.85 5.82
N VAL A 12 8.57 15.97 7.04
CA VAL A 12 9.98 15.80 7.39
C VAL A 12 10.10 14.73 8.46
N LYS A 13 11.12 13.87 8.32
CA LYS A 13 11.49 12.93 9.39
C LYS A 13 12.98 12.83 9.56
N ASP A 14 13.40 13.21 10.76
CA ASP A 14 14.76 13.12 11.23
C ASP A 14 14.86 12.07 12.34
N PHE A 15 15.87 11.21 12.24
CA PHE A 15 16.21 10.25 13.29
C PHE A 15 17.53 10.67 13.94
N THR A 16 17.50 10.92 15.24
CA THR A 16 18.70 11.21 16.03
C THR A 16 19.35 9.90 16.45
N ARG A 17 20.57 9.68 16.01
CA ARG A 17 21.40 8.52 16.37
C ARG A 17 22.50 8.95 17.33
N ARG A 18 22.53 8.35 18.51
CA ARG A 18 23.61 8.55 19.48
C ARG A 18 24.55 7.36 19.44
N SER A 19 25.84 7.61 19.25
CA SER A 19 26.92 6.62 19.32
C SER A 19 27.99 7.15 20.27
N GLY A 20 27.94 6.74 21.53
CA GLY A 20 28.77 7.31 22.60
C GLY A 20 28.47 8.81 22.80
N LEU A 21 29.51 9.64 22.73
CA LEU A 21 29.40 11.11 22.84
C LEU A 21 29.02 11.81 21.53
N LYS A 22 28.99 11.10 20.41
CA LYS A 22 28.61 11.67 19.09
C LYS A 22 27.13 11.52 18.83
N THR A 23 26.49 12.62 18.45
CA THR A 23 25.12 12.66 17.97
C THR A 23 25.15 12.94 16.48
N SER A 24 24.47 12.12 15.68
CA SER A 24 24.26 12.33 14.25
C SER A 24 22.78 12.35 13.95
N VAL A 25 22.38 13.14 12.97
CA VAL A 25 21.00 13.19 12.48
C VAL A 25 20.94 12.53 11.11
N LEU A 26 20.02 11.58 10.95
CA LEU A 26 19.68 10.98 9.68
C LEU A 26 18.38 11.63 9.16
N HIS A 27 18.49 12.42 8.10
CA HIS A 27 17.34 12.99 7.40
C HIS A 27 16.69 11.94 6.50
N ALA A 28 15.71 11.22 7.05
CA ALA A 28 15.07 10.11 6.34
C ALA A 28 14.01 10.56 5.33
N VAL A 29 13.34 11.68 5.61
CA VAL A 29 12.36 12.32 4.72
C VAL A 29 12.55 13.83 4.81
N LYS A 30 12.59 14.51 3.65
CA LYS A 30 12.88 15.93 3.54
C LYS A 30 11.79 16.60 2.71
N ASP A 31 10.91 17.35 3.38
CA ASP A 31 9.87 18.19 2.78
C ASP A 31 9.01 17.51 1.69
N VAL A 32 8.49 16.32 1.98
CA VAL A 32 7.69 15.56 1.02
C VAL A 32 6.22 15.93 1.12
N SER A 33 5.63 16.31 -0.03
CA SER A 33 4.21 16.65 -0.14
C SER A 33 3.55 15.89 -1.30
N PHE A 34 2.38 15.27 -1.05
CA PHE A 34 1.57 14.61 -2.06
C PHE A 34 0.14 14.41 -1.59
N THR A 35 -0.74 14.12 -2.54
CA THR A 35 -2.16 13.82 -2.30
C THR A 35 -2.51 12.52 -2.99
N ILE A 36 -3.25 11.66 -2.28
CA ILE A 36 -3.87 10.46 -2.82
C ILE A 36 -5.36 10.71 -2.84
N GLU A 37 -5.96 10.67 -4.02
CA GLU A 37 -7.40 10.78 -4.19
C GLU A 37 -8.06 9.40 -4.17
N ALA A 38 -9.29 9.32 -3.68
CA ALA A 38 -10.10 8.11 -3.84
C ALA A 38 -10.25 7.75 -5.32
N GLY A 39 -10.10 6.46 -5.66
CA GLY A 39 -10.12 5.98 -7.03
C GLY A 39 -8.81 6.20 -7.81
N LYS A 40 -7.72 6.64 -7.14
CA LYS A 40 -6.41 6.86 -7.75
C LYS A 40 -5.31 6.08 -7.07
N THR A 41 -4.32 5.68 -7.85
CA THR A 41 -3.10 5.05 -7.34
C THR A 41 -1.88 5.94 -7.60
N VAL A 42 -1.16 6.27 -6.53
CA VAL A 42 0.13 6.97 -6.58
C VAL A 42 1.23 5.97 -6.22
N ALA A 43 2.22 5.79 -7.09
CA ALA A 43 3.40 5.00 -6.75
C ALA A 43 4.49 5.85 -6.10
N LEU A 44 5.13 5.29 -5.08
CA LEU A 44 6.33 5.83 -4.46
C LEU A 44 7.50 4.87 -4.72
N VAL A 45 8.42 5.28 -5.60
CA VAL A 45 9.49 4.42 -6.10
C VAL A 45 10.86 4.94 -5.65
N GLY A 46 11.82 4.05 -5.44
CA GLY A 46 13.19 4.39 -5.07
C GLY A 46 13.92 3.21 -4.46
N GLU A 47 15.25 3.31 -4.29
CA GLU A 47 16.07 2.27 -3.67
C GLU A 47 15.74 2.02 -2.20
N SER A 48 16.26 0.90 -1.66
CA SER A 48 16.20 0.62 -0.23
C SER A 48 16.89 1.75 0.56
N GLY A 49 16.24 2.19 1.65
CA GLY A 49 16.77 3.29 2.47
C GLY A 49 16.48 4.70 1.94
N SER A 50 15.76 4.87 0.82
CA SER A 50 15.40 6.21 0.31
C SER A 50 14.38 6.97 1.17
N GLY A 51 13.67 6.30 2.10
CA GLY A 51 12.67 6.91 3.00
C GLY A 51 11.24 6.41 2.80
N LYS A 52 10.95 5.55 1.81
CA LYS A 52 9.59 5.07 1.47
C LYS A 52 8.82 4.48 2.65
N SER A 53 9.41 3.49 3.32
CA SER A 53 8.76 2.86 4.49
C SER A 53 8.63 3.82 5.69
N THR A 54 9.47 4.87 5.77
CA THR A 54 9.30 5.93 6.77
C THR A 54 8.06 6.76 6.47
N ILE A 55 7.82 7.11 5.20
CA ILE A 55 6.59 7.79 4.76
C ILE A 55 5.37 6.90 5.06
N ALA A 56 5.42 5.60 4.70
CA ALA A 56 4.36 4.65 5.03
C ALA A 56 4.02 4.63 6.52
N ARG A 57 5.04 4.52 7.39
CA ARG A 57 4.85 4.52 8.86
C ARG A 57 4.26 5.83 9.38
N MET A 58 4.65 6.97 8.81
CA MET A 58 4.05 8.25 9.17
C MET A 58 2.58 8.32 8.76
N LEU A 59 2.22 7.90 7.54
CA LEU A 59 0.83 7.82 7.09
C LEU A 59 -0.01 6.89 7.97
N MET A 60 0.57 5.78 8.42
CA MET A 60 -0.11 4.86 9.36
C MET A 60 -0.17 5.37 10.80
N LYS A 61 0.34 6.58 11.07
CA LYS A 61 0.47 7.15 12.43
C LYS A 61 1.22 6.21 13.39
N LEU A 62 2.18 5.44 12.86
CA LEU A 62 3.11 4.59 13.62
C LEU A 62 4.39 5.34 13.95
N GLU A 63 4.70 6.37 13.15
CA GLU A 63 5.85 7.25 13.33
C GLU A 63 5.38 8.70 13.31
N THR A 64 5.88 9.52 14.23
CA THR A 64 5.54 10.95 14.27
C THR A 64 6.47 11.71 13.32
N PRO A 65 5.96 12.53 12.40
CA PRO A 65 6.78 13.44 11.62
C PRO A 65 7.58 14.38 12.52
N SER A 66 8.79 14.78 12.12
CA SER A 66 9.55 15.85 12.78
C SER A 66 8.92 17.21 12.50
N SER A 67 8.36 17.40 11.30
CA SER A 67 7.48 18.52 10.92
C SER A 67 6.56 18.10 9.78
N GLY A 68 5.59 18.95 9.43
CA GLY A 68 4.56 18.68 8.44
C GLY A 68 3.30 18.05 9.02
N GLN A 69 2.34 17.75 8.17
CA GLN A 69 1.00 17.29 8.55
C GLN A 69 0.51 16.18 7.63
N ILE A 70 -0.34 15.31 8.18
CA ILE A 70 -1.07 14.29 7.44
C ILE A 70 -2.56 14.54 7.64
N LEU A 71 -3.25 14.83 6.54
CA LEU A 71 -4.66 15.20 6.54
C LEU A 71 -5.49 14.12 5.85
N LEU A 72 -6.66 13.83 6.42
CA LEU A 72 -7.69 13.01 5.80
C LEU A 72 -8.92 13.89 5.58
N ASP A 73 -9.33 14.06 4.33
CA ASP A 73 -10.40 14.99 3.94
C ASP A 73 -10.14 16.41 4.49
N GLY A 74 -8.90 16.89 4.40
CA GLY A 74 -8.48 18.21 4.88
C GLY A 74 -8.34 18.34 6.40
N LYS A 75 -8.57 17.26 7.17
CA LYS A 75 -8.53 17.28 8.64
C LYS A 75 -7.34 16.50 9.19
N ASP A 76 -6.57 17.12 10.08
CA ASP A 76 -5.54 16.41 10.84
C ASP A 76 -6.18 15.61 11.98
N SER A 77 -5.92 14.32 12.01
CA SER A 77 -6.37 13.42 13.09
C SER A 77 -5.45 13.44 14.32
N GLY A 78 -4.36 14.19 14.28
CA GLY A 78 -3.31 14.13 15.31
C GLY A 78 -2.68 12.73 15.39
N MET A 79 -2.10 12.43 16.57
CA MET A 79 -1.39 11.16 16.82
C MET A 79 -2.03 10.28 17.90
N ARG A 80 -3.08 10.75 18.57
CA ARG A 80 -3.73 10.07 19.72
C ARG A 80 -5.23 10.34 19.77
N GLY A 81 -5.94 9.49 20.53
CA GLY A 81 -7.36 9.65 20.82
C GLY A 81 -8.30 9.14 19.73
N ARG A 82 -9.60 9.44 19.88
CA ARG A 82 -10.66 8.92 18.99
C ARG A 82 -10.52 9.35 17.53
N ALA A 83 -9.93 10.50 17.27
CA ALA A 83 -9.71 10.96 15.90
C ALA A 83 -8.71 10.08 15.15
N VAL A 84 -7.64 9.60 15.82
CA VAL A 84 -6.68 8.68 15.21
C VAL A 84 -7.26 7.28 15.03
N GLU A 85 -8.18 6.85 15.90
CA GLU A 85 -8.90 5.58 15.72
C GLU A 85 -9.80 5.63 14.47
N ALA A 86 -10.54 6.73 14.30
CA ALA A 86 -11.35 6.98 13.11
C ALA A 86 -10.49 7.11 11.83
N TYR A 87 -9.31 7.71 11.91
CA TYR A 87 -8.34 7.75 10.83
C TYR A 87 -7.87 6.33 10.47
N ARG A 88 -7.45 5.54 11.47
CA ARG A 88 -6.95 4.18 11.26
C ARG A 88 -7.99 3.21 10.71
N SER A 89 -9.30 3.45 10.91
CA SER A 89 -10.33 2.65 10.24
C SER A 89 -10.37 2.90 8.74
N GLN A 90 -9.97 4.09 8.29
CA GLN A 90 -10.08 4.52 6.90
C GLN A 90 -8.76 4.38 6.11
N VAL A 91 -7.62 4.42 6.80
CA VAL A 91 -6.28 4.26 6.20
C VAL A 91 -5.66 2.99 6.73
N GLN A 92 -5.45 2.01 5.87
CA GLN A 92 -4.92 0.69 6.23
C GLN A 92 -3.67 0.36 5.43
N MET A 93 -2.91 -0.63 5.90
CA MET A 93 -1.65 -1.02 5.29
C MET A 93 -1.64 -2.50 4.89
N VAL A 94 -1.14 -2.76 3.70
CA VAL A 94 -0.73 -4.09 3.26
C VAL A 94 0.80 -4.16 3.36
N PHE A 95 1.29 -5.05 4.19
CA PHE A 95 2.71 -5.19 4.50
C PHE A 95 3.44 -6.02 3.45
N GLN A 96 4.74 -5.81 3.35
CA GLN A 96 5.66 -6.51 2.47
C GLN A 96 5.70 -8.02 2.74
N ASP A 97 5.71 -8.42 4.02
CA ASP A 97 5.78 -9.81 4.44
C ASP A 97 4.43 -10.34 4.91
N PRO A 98 3.71 -11.12 4.06
CA PRO A 98 2.45 -11.73 4.45
C PRO A 98 2.64 -12.86 5.47
N PHE A 99 3.85 -13.46 5.55
CA PHE A 99 4.14 -14.53 6.50
C PHE A 99 4.25 -13.98 7.92
N ALA A 100 5.00 -12.90 8.12
CA ALA A 100 5.12 -12.25 9.42
C ALA A 100 3.83 -11.54 9.85
N SER A 101 2.96 -11.18 8.90
CA SER A 101 1.74 -10.42 9.19
C SER A 101 0.59 -11.26 9.74
N LEU A 102 0.61 -12.59 9.57
CA LEU A 102 -0.45 -13.51 10.00
C LEU A 102 0.07 -14.45 11.08
N ASN A 103 -0.57 -14.45 12.25
CA ASN A 103 -0.21 -15.37 13.33
C ASN A 103 -0.56 -16.83 12.92
N PRO A 104 0.43 -17.74 12.83
CA PRO A 104 0.20 -19.13 12.36
C PRO A 104 -0.71 -19.98 13.25
N PHE A 105 -0.93 -19.55 14.50
CA PHE A 105 -1.77 -20.30 15.44
C PHE A 105 -3.27 -20.05 15.29
N HIS A 106 -3.66 -19.02 14.53
CA HIS A 106 -5.07 -18.67 14.31
C HIS A 106 -5.53 -19.04 12.91
N THR A 107 -6.83 -19.31 12.76
CA THR A 107 -7.47 -19.51 11.46
C THR A 107 -7.55 -18.21 10.67
N ILE A 108 -7.75 -18.33 9.37
CA ILE A 108 -7.89 -17.17 8.47
C ILE A 108 -9.09 -16.31 8.88
N VAL A 109 -10.21 -16.91 9.18
CA VAL A 109 -11.40 -16.17 9.64
C VAL A 109 -11.12 -15.35 10.88
N HIS A 110 -10.34 -15.86 11.84
CA HIS A 110 -9.97 -15.12 13.06
C HIS A 110 -9.23 -13.81 12.72
N HIS A 111 -8.34 -13.82 11.71
CA HIS A 111 -7.60 -12.63 11.27
C HIS A 111 -8.50 -11.57 10.67
N LEU A 112 -9.65 -11.95 10.10
CA LEU A 112 -10.61 -11.02 9.51
C LEU A 112 -11.68 -10.58 10.52
N GLU A 113 -12.20 -11.49 11.33
CA GLU A 113 -13.22 -11.18 12.34
C GLU A 113 -12.73 -10.14 13.36
N ARG A 114 -11.47 -10.22 13.77
CA ARG A 114 -10.92 -9.31 14.79
C ARG A 114 -10.98 -7.84 14.37
N PRO A 115 -10.47 -7.40 13.23
CA PRO A 115 -10.63 -6.02 12.77
C PRO A 115 -12.09 -5.65 12.48
N ILE A 116 -12.93 -6.58 11.96
CA ILE A 116 -14.36 -6.31 11.76
C ILE A 116 -15.02 -5.98 13.10
N ARG A 117 -14.85 -6.80 14.14
CA ARG A 117 -15.42 -6.54 15.48
C ARG A 117 -14.95 -5.22 16.08
N LEU A 118 -13.67 -4.89 15.90
CA LEU A 118 -13.08 -3.66 16.43
C LEU A 118 -13.71 -2.41 15.83
N HIS A 119 -13.92 -2.42 14.52
CA HIS A 119 -14.41 -1.25 13.79
C HIS A 119 -15.92 -1.26 13.54
N HIS A 120 -16.59 -2.40 13.71
CA HIS A 120 -18.04 -2.55 13.57
C HIS A 120 -18.66 -3.23 14.82
N PRO A 121 -18.58 -2.60 16.02
CA PRO A 121 -18.94 -3.24 17.29
C PRO A 121 -20.43 -3.58 17.42
N LYS A 122 -21.29 -3.07 16.52
CA LYS A 122 -22.73 -3.35 16.50
C LYS A 122 -23.10 -4.64 15.77
N LEU A 123 -22.18 -5.26 15.05
CA LEU A 123 -22.44 -6.49 14.30
C LEU A 123 -22.53 -7.69 15.26
N SER A 124 -23.53 -8.56 15.04
CA SER A 124 -23.60 -9.86 15.70
C SER A 124 -22.46 -10.79 15.24
N SER A 125 -22.18 -11.84 15.98
CA SER A 125 -21.14 -12.82 15.60
C SER A 125 -21.41 -13.46 14.23
N ALA A 126 -22.66 -13.74 13.90
CA ALA A 126 -23.04 -14.27 12.61
C ALA A 126 -22.77 -13.26 11.46
N GLN A 127 -23.08 -11.99 11.67
CA GLN A 127 -22.81 -10.92 10.70
C GLN A 127 -21.30 -10.68 10.51
N VAL A 128 -20.52 -10.74 11.60
CA VAL A 128 -19.05 -10.63 11.52
C VAL A 128 -18.47 -11.76 10.69
N ARG A 129 -18.91 -13.01 10.94
CA ARG A 129 -18.48 -14.16 10.16
C ARG A 129 -18.88 -14.04 8.69
N ALA A 130 -20.12 -13.71 8.40
CA ALA A 130 -20.60 -13.53 7.03
C ALA A 130 -19.77 -12.49 6.28
N ARG A 131 -19.46 -11.34 6.92
CA ARG A 131 -18.59 -10.31 6.35
C ARG A 131 -17.15 -10.79 6.13
N ALA A 132 -16.61 -11.61 7.02
CA ALA A 132 -15.29 -12.20 6.84
C ALA A 132 -15.24 -13.14 5.61
N ILE A 133 -16.28 -13.96 5.41
CA ILE A 133 -16.41 -14.83 4.24
C ILE A 133 -16.54 -14.00 2.96
N GLU A 134 -17.40 -12.98 2.95
CA GLU A 134 -17.52 -12.04 1.83
C GLU A 134 -16.18 -11.43 1.44
N LEU A 135 -15.37 -10.99 2.42
CA LEU A 135 -14.04 -10.44 2.15
C LEU A 135 -13.09 -11.47 1.53
N LEU A 136 -13.18 -12.74 1.91
CA LEU A 136 -12.40 -13.82 1.27
C LEU A 136 -12.79 -14.01 -0.19
N GLU A 137 -14.09 -14.03 -0.48
CA GLU A 137 -14.59 -14.11 -1.87
C GLU A 137 -14.12 -12.92 -2.72
N ARG A 138 -14.20 -11.70 -2.16
CA ARG A 138 -13.75 -10.47 -2.83
C ARG A 138 -12.26 -10.49 -3.20
N VAL A 139 -11.43 -11.11 -2.38
CA VAL A 139 -10.00 -11.30 -2.73
C VAL A 139 -9.74 -12.58 -3.53
N ARG A 140 -10.80 -13.17 -4.12
CA ARG A 140 -10.72 -14.36 -4.99
C ARG A 140 -10.17 -15.60 -4.27
N LEU A 141 -10.52 -15.76 -2.99
CA LEU A 141 -10.32 -16.97 -2.19
C LEU A 141 -11.67 -17.70 -2.05
N SER A 142 -12.08 -18.38 -3.11
CA SER A 142 -13.38 -19.09 -3.22
C SER A 142 -13.17 -20.61 -3.21
N PRO A 143 -14.04 -21.39 -2.51
CA PRO A 143 -15.13 -20.95 -1.63
C PRO A 143 -14.60 -20.36 -0.31
N GLY A 144 -15.09 -19.16 0.07
CA GLY A 144 -14.62 -18.42 1.27
C GLY A 144 -14.72 -19.22 2.55
N GLU A 145 -15.78 -20.01 2.75
CA GLU A 145 -15.94 -20.90 3.91
C GLU A 145 -14.79 -21.92 4.03
N SER A 146 -14.33 -22.49 2.93
CA SER A 146 -13.23 -23.45 2.93
C SER A 146 -11.90 -22.78 3.33
N PHE A 147 -11.67 -21.54 2.92
CA PHE A 147 -10.47 -20.77 3.28
C PHE A 147 -10.52 -20.25 4.72
N ALA A 148 -11.71 -19.94 5.21
CA ALA A 148 -11.92 -19.39 6.54
C ALA A 148 -11.35 -20.26 7.65
N GLU A 149 -11.50 -21.58 7.54
CA GLU A 149 -11.06 -22.55 8.55
C GLU A 149 -9.58 -22.92 8.45
N ARG A 150 -8.93 -22.59 7.33
CA ARG A 150 -7.50 -22.87 7.15
C ARG A 150 -6.64 -21.99 8.06
N ARG A 151 -5.40 -22.43 8.24
CA ARG A 151 -4.35 -21.67 8.92
C ARG A 151 -3.37 -21.09 7.89
N PRO A 152 -2.62 -20.03 8.24
CA PRO A 152 -1.69 -19.40 7.31
C PRO A 152 -0.69 -20.37 6.64
N HIS A 153 -0.20 -21.38 7.35
CA HIS A 153 0.77 -22.34 6.80
C HIS A 153 0.17 -23.27 5.73
N GLU A 154 -1.14 -23.39 5.63
CA GLU A 154 -1.85 -24.19 4.63
C GLU A 154 -2.10 -23.39 3.31
N LEU A 155 -1.68 -22.13 3.26
CA LEU A 155 -1.88 -21.24 2.13
C LEU A 155 -0.56 -21.00 1.38
N SER A 156 -0.66 -20.83 0.06
CA SER A 156 0.45 -20.33 -0.76
C SER A 156 0.79 -18.87 -0.42
N GLY A 157 1.97 -18.38 -0.83
CA GLY A 157 2.37 -16.99 -0.62
C GLY A 157 1.36 -15.98 -1.18
N GLY A 158 0.89 -16.19 -2.40
CA GLY A 158 -0.14 -15.34 -3.02
C GLY A 158 -1.50 -15.40 -2.30
N GLN A 159 -1.90 -16.57 -1.80
CA GLN A 159 -3.13 -16.70 -1.01
C GLN A 159 -3.01 -15.96 0.34
N ARG A 160 -1.85 -16.04 1.02
CA ARG A 160 -1.59 -15.27 2.26
C ARG A 160 -1.63 -13.76 1.99
N GLN A 161 -1.07 -13.31 0.86
CA GLN A 161 -1.13 -11.89 0.49
C GLN A 161 -2.56 -11.43 0.24
N ARG A 162 -3.39 -12.25 -0.41
CA ARG A 162 -4.83 -11.96 -0.58
C ARG A 162 -5.56 -11.88 0.76
N VAL A 163 -5.24 -12.73 1.73
CA VAL A 163 -5.76 -12.63 3.11
C VAL A 163 -5.30 -11.33 3.77
N ALA A 164 -4.04 -10.91 3.59
CA ALA A 164 -3.54 -9.64 4.13
C ALA A 164 -4.29 -8.43 3.52
N ILE A 165 -4.62 -8.47 2.22
CA ILE A 165 -5.45 -7.47 1.55
C ILE A 165 -6.88 -7.48 2.14
N ALA A 166 -7.52 -8.65 2.26
CA ALA A 166 -8.85 -8.78 2.86
C ALA A 166 -8.88 -8.20 4.28
N ARG A 167 -7.82 -8.46 5.06
CA ARG A 167 -7.69 -7.91 6.43
C ARG A 167 -7.58 -6.39 6.43
N ALA A 168 -6.88 -5.79 5.47
CA ALA A 168 -6.79 -4.34 5.33
C ALA A 168 -8.15 -3.72 4.93
N LEU A 169 -8.98 -4.43 4.17
CA LEU A 169 -10.33 -3.98 3.80
C LEU A 169 -11.36 -4.16 4.95
N ALA A 170 -11.10 -5.05 5.90
CA ALA A 170 -12.05 -5.42 6.95
C ALA A 170 -12.61 -4.25 7.79
N PRO A 171 -11.83 -3.21 8.14
CA PRO A 171 -12.34 -2.01 8.82
C PRO A 171 -13.26 -1.12 7.96
N GLY A 172 -13.30 -1.29 6.65
CA GLY A 172 -13.95 -0.38 5.70
C GLY A 172 -12.98 0.72 5.23
N ALA A 173 -11.75 0.33 4.93
CA ALA A 173 -10.71 1.25 4.46
C ALA A 173 -11.12 1.97 3.19
N ARG A 174 -10.76 3.24 3.08
CA ARG A 174 -10.87 4.07 1.87
C ARG A 174 -9.50 4.32 1.23
N PHE A 175 -8.43 4.16 2.00
CA PHE A 175 -7.06 4.31 1.54
C PHE A 175 -6.23 3.11 1.97
N ILE A 176 -5.43 2.62 1.03
CA ILE A 176 -4.50 1.51 1.24
C ILE A 176 -3.06 2.00 1.01
N VAL A 177 -2.21 1.82 1.99
CA VAL A 177 -0.75 1.93 1.85
C VAL A 177 -0.20 0.54 1.60
N ALA A 178 0.18 0.23 0.38
CA ALA A 178 0.72 -1.06 -0.02
C ALA A 178 2.26 -0.98 -0.08
N ASP A 179 2.94 -1.43 0.99
CA ASP A 179 4.40 -1.39 1.09
C ASP A 179 5.00 -2.67 0.53
N GLU A 180 5.53 -2.60 -0.67
CA GLU A 180 6.12 -3.71 -1.44
C GLU A 180 5.25 -4.99 -1.45
N PRO A 181 3.95 -4.92 -1.74
CA PRO A 181 2.99 -5.99 -1.47
C PRO A 181 3.22 -7.27 -2.26
N VAL A 182 4.12 -7.28 -3.23
CA VAL A 182 4.40 -8.44 -4.09
C VAL A 182 5.87 -8.83 -4.14
N SER A 183 6.76 -8.15 -3.40
CA SER A 183 8.21 -8.36 -3.47
C SER A 183 8.64 -9.77 -3.07
N MET A 184 7.93 -10.40 -2.12
CA MET A 184 8.20 -11.76 -1.64
C MET A 184 7.46 -12.87 -2.41
N LEU A 185 6.82 -12.53 -3.53
CA LEU A 185 6.05 -13.48 -4.34
C LEU A 185 6.80 -13.85 -5.62
N ASP A 186 6.55 -15.07 -6.12
CA ASP A 186 7.02 -15.50 -7.41
C ASP A 186 6.47 -14.60 -8.54
N VAL A 187 7.26 -14.41 -9.60
CA VAL A 187 6.92 -13.50 -10.72
C VAL A 187 5.53 -13.78 -11.30
N SER A 188 5.19 -15.07 -11.50
CA SER A 188 3.89 -15.48 -12.03
C SER A 188 2.69 -15.11 -11.13
N ILE A 189 2.91 -14.95 -9.82
CA ILE A 189 1.85 -14.63 -8.85
C ILE A 189 1.71 -13.12 -8.67
N ARG A 190 2.79 -12.35 -8.86
CA ARG A 190 2.83 -10.89 -8.64
C ARG A 190 1.73 -10.16 -9.39
N LEU A 191 1.62 -10.40 -10.71
CA LEU A 191 0.62 -9.76 -11.56
C LEU A 191 -0.81 -10.09 -11.10
N GLY A 192 -1.06 -11.34 -10.69
CA GLY A 192 -2.38 -11.73 -10.18
C GLY A 192 -2.80 -11.00 -8.90
N VAL A 193 -1.84 -10.66 -8.02
CA VAL A 193 -2.12 -9.87 -6.80
C VAL A 193 -2.26 -8.39 -7.12
N LEU A 194 -1.44 -7.84 -8.03
CA LEU A 194 -1.56 -6.44 -8.47
C LEU A 194 -2.87 -6.18 -9.21
N ASN A 195 -3.28 -7.09 -10.11
CA ASN A 195 -4.57 -7.00 -10.80
C ASN A 195 -5.74 -7.05 -9.82
N LEU A 196 -5.66 -7.92 -8.79
CA LEU A 196 -6.66 -7.92 -7.72
C LEU A 196 -6.74 -6.57 -6.99
N LEU A 197 -5.60 -5.97 -6.64
CA LEU A 197 -5.56 -4.64 -6.01
C LEU A 197 -6.13 -3.56 -6.93
N ALA A 198 -5.85 -3.64 -8.25
CA ALA A 198 -6.40 -2.71 -9.24
C ALA A 198 -7.91 -2.83 -9.37
N ASP A 199 -8.44 -4.07 -9.36
CA ASP A 199 -9.88 -4.30 -9.41
C ASP A 199 -10.56 -3.76 -8.15
N LEU A 200 -10.04 -4.08 -6.96
CA LEU A 200 -10.55 -3.57 -5.69
C LEU A 200 -10.48 -2.04 -5.62
N GLN A 201 -9.39 -1.44 -6.12
CA GLN A 201 -9.23 0.02 -6.19
C GLN A 201 -10.36 0.66 -7.01
N ARG A 202 -10.71 0.09 -8.16
CA ARG A 202 -11.78 0.60 -9.05
C ARG A 202 -13.16 0.34 -8.47
N GLU A 203 -13.43 -0.90 -8.03
CA GLU A 203 -14.74 -1.32 -7.54
C GLU A 203 -15.16 -0.61 -6.26
N GLU A 204 -14.21 -0.36 -5.36
CA GLU A 204 -14.45 0.26 -4.05
C GLU A 204 -14.04 1.73 -4.00
N ASN A 205 -13.59 2.29 -5.11
CA ASN A 205 -13.09 3.67 -5.19
C ASN A 205 -11.99 3.97 -4.14
N LEU A 206 -11.03 3.02 -3.97
CA LEU A 206 -9.95 3.16 -3.00
C LEU A 206 -8.88 4.12 -3.52
N GLY A 207 -8.34 4.95 -2.63
CA GLY A 207 -7.06 5.63 -2.87
C GLY A 207 -5.90 4.71 -2.48
N VAL A 208 -4.89 4.55 -3.35
CA VAL A 208 -3.78 3.63 -3.08
C VAL A 208 -2.44 4.36 -3.14
N LEU A 209 -1.62 4.22 -2.10
CA LEU A 209 -0.18 4.48 -2.16
C LEU A 209 0.53 3.15 -2.41
N TYR A 210 1.08 2.99 -3.60
CA TYR A 210 1.84 1.79 -3.97
C TYR A 210 3.33 2.04 -3.83
N ILE A 211 3.95 1.42 -2.83
CA ILE A 211 5.38 1.55 -2.58
C ILE A 211 6.10 0.35 -3.19
N THR A 212 7.09 0.63 -4.03
CA THR A 212 7.87 -0.41 -4.71
C THR A 212 9.26 0.10 -5.08
N HIS A 213 10.17 -0.81 -5.39
CA HIS A 213 11.44 -0.52 -6.08
C HIS A 213 11.38 -0.91 -7.56
N ASP A 214 10.29 -1.51 -8.00
CA ASP A 214 10.09 -2.01 -9.36
C ASP A 214 9.26 -1.00 -10.17
N LEU A 215 9.92 -0.31 -11.10
CA LEU A 215 9.33 0.69 -11.98
C LEU A 215 8.35 0.09 -13.00
N ALA A 216 8.54 -1.18 -13.40
CA ALA A 216 7.63 -1.85 -14.33
C ALA A 216 6.25 -2.03 -13.70
N THR A 217 6.22 -2.57 -12.48
CA THR A 217 4.98 -2.73 -11.74
C THR A 217 4.36 -1.38 -11.34
N ALA A 218 5.19 -0.37 -11.01
CA ALA A 218 4.71 0.98 -10.74
C ALA A 218 3.98 1.59 -11.92
N ARG A 219 4.56 1.50 -13.13
CA ARG A 219 3.92 1.98 -14.37
C ARG A 219 2.60 1.28 -14.65
N HIS A 220 2.57 -0.03 -14.45
CA HIS A 220 1.39 -0.85 -14.74
C HIS A 220 0.21 -0.52 -13.81
N PHE A 221 0.50 -0.29 -12.52
CA PHE A 221 -0.52 -0.22 -11.47
C PHE A 221 -0.91 1.21 -11.09
N SER A 222 -0.13 2.25 -11.47
CA SER A 222 -0.30 3.59 -10.92
C SER A 222 -0.71 4.63 -11.96
N ASP A 223 -1.48 5.63 -11.53
CA ASP A 223 -1.81 6.83 -12.31
C ASP A 223 -0.63 7.81 -12.31
N GLU A 224 0.05 7.95 -11.17
CA GLU A 224 1.15 8.87 -10.93
C GLU A 224 2.32 8.14 -10.27
N ILE A 225 3.55 8.53 -10.61
CA ILE A 225 4.78 8.04 -9.96
C ILE A 225 5.51 9.22 -9.31
N MET A 226 5.97 8.98 -8.07
CA MET A 226 6.93 9.81 -7.36
C MET A 226 8.22 9.02 -7.15
N VAL A 227 9.34 9.56 -7.58
CA VAL A 227 10.67 8.97 -7.40
C VAL A 227 11.34 9.59 -6.18
N LEU A 228 11.61 8.76 -5.17
CA LEU A 228 12.21 9.17 -3.91
C LEU A 228 13.70 8.79 -3.88
N TYR A 229 14.57 9.77 -3.68
CA TYR A 229 16.02 9.60 -3.55
C TYR A 229 16.54 10.32 -2.33
N LYS A 230 17.16 9.58 -1.38
CA LYS A 230 17.75 10.12 -0.14
C LYS A 230 16.85 11.08 0.65
N GLY A 231 15.56 10.76 0.70
CA GLY A 231 14.55 11.51 1.43
C GLY A 231 13.87 12.63 0.65
N ASP A 232 14.29 12.92 -0.59
CA ASP A 232 13.72 13.94 -1.47
C ASP A 232 12.91 13.30 -2.61
N VAL A 233 11.77 13.91 -2.99
CA VAL A 233 11.07 13.58 -4.23
C VAL A 233 11.79 14.29 -5.37
N VAL A 234 12.54 13.53 -6.18
CA VAL A 234 13.40 14.07 -7.24
C VAL A 234 12.70 14.17 -8.59
N GLU A 235 11.66 13.35 -8.80
CA GLU A 235 10.83 13.40 -10.00
C GLU A 235 9.41 12.97 -9.66
N ARG A 236 8.43 13.58 -10.33
CA ARG A 236 7.01 13.31 -10.14
C ARG A 236 6.22 13.61 -11.41
N GLY A 237 5.25 12.78 -11.74
CA GLY A 237 4.36 13.00 -12.88
C GLY A 237 3.47 11.80 -13.20
N PRO A 238 2.67 11.87 -14.27
CA PRO A 238 1.96 10.73 -14.81
C PRO A 238 2.89 9.54 -15.01
N ALA A 239 2.42 8.34 -14.71
CA ALA A 239 3.26 7.15 -14.71
C ALA A 239 3.99 6.91 -16.05
N ASP A 240 3.30 7.15 -17.17
CA ASP A 240 3.90 7.01 -18.48
C ASP A 240 5.01 8.05 -18.73
N ASP A 241 4.81 9.29 -18.31
CA ASP A 241 5.78 10.36 -18.55
C ASP A 241 7.08 10.12 -17.78
N VAL A 242 6.99 9.76 -16.50
CA VAL A 242 8.16 9.47 -15.66
C VAL A 242 8.96 8.28 -16.18
N ILE A 243 8.30 7.26 -16.75
CA ILE A 243 8.96 6.06 -17.25
C ILE A 243 9.50 6.24 -18.66
N LEU A 244 8.74 6.87 -19.57
CA LEU A 244 9.11 6.99 -20.98
C LEU A 244 10.00 8.20 -21.27
N ASN A 245 9.86 9.27 -20.47
CA ASN A 245 10.57 10.53 -20.65
C ASN A 245 11.22 11.02 -19.34
N PRO A 246 12.03 10.19 -18.64
CA PRO A 246 12.60 10.55 -17.35
C PRO A 246 13.50 11.79 -17.47
N GLN A 247 13.33 12.75 -16.57
CA GLN A 247 14.09 13.99 -16.58
C GLN A 247 15.29 13.93 -15.63
N HIS A 248 15.08 13.35 -14.43
CA HIS A 248 16.11 13.31 -13.40
C HIS A 248 17.10 12.17 -13.64
N GLU A 249 18.41 12.43 -13.46
CA GLU A 249 19.48 11.43 -13.70
C GLU A 249 19.33 10.17 -12.84
N TYR A 250 18.85 10.31 -11.61
CA TYR A 250 18.57 9.15 -10.76
C TYR A 250 17.46 8.26 -11.31
N THR A 251 16.40 8.85 -11.87
CA THR A 251 15.31 8.10 -12.51
C THR A 251 15.83 7.31 -13.72
N LYS A 252 16.68 7.94 -14.54
CA LYS A 252 17.34 7.28 -15.68
C LYS A 252 18.20 6.12 -15.22
N THR A 253 18.99 6.31 -14.14
CA THR A 253 19.82 5.27 -13.55
C THR A 253 18.98 4.11 -13.04
N LEU A 254 17.87 4.41 -12.35
CA LEU A 254 16.97 3.41 -11.78
C LEU A 254 16.28 2.59 -12.89
N LEU A 255 15.88 3.24 -13.99
CA LEU A 255 15.33 2.58 -15.18
C LEU A 255 16.36 1.71 -15.90
N GLY A 256 17.60 2.19 -16.04
CA GLY A 256 18.68 1.43 -16.68
C GLY A 256 19.13 0.22 -15.86
N ALA A 257 18.88 0.18 -14.56
CA ALA A 257 19.15 -0.96 -13.67
C ALA A 257 17.99 -1.95 -13.61
N ALA A 258 16.82 -1.63 -14.18
CA ALA A 258 15.67 -2.52 -14.20
C ALA A 258 15.95 -3.72 -15.15
N PRO A 259 15.62 -4.94 -14.75
CA PRO A 259 15.70 -6.08 -15.67
C PRO A 259 14.69 -5.87 -16.81
N GLU A 260 15.20 -5.94 -18.06
CA GLU A 260 14.44 -5.84 -19.30
C GLU A 260 13.66 -4.49 -19.48
N PRO A 261 14.37 -3.35 -19.64
CA PRO A 261 13.72 -2.06 -19.87
C PRO A 261 12.79 -2.05 -21.10
N GLU A 262 13.07 -2.88 -22.10
CA GLU A 262 12.30 -2.98 -23.34
C GLU A 262 10.92 -3.62 -23.16
N ASN A 263 10.70 -4.40 -22.10
CA ASN A 263 9.41 -5.02 -21.78
C ASN A 263 8.49 -4.15 -20.91
N LEU A 264 8.96 -2.99 -20.44
CA LEU A 264 8.16 -2.06 -19.62
C LEU A 264 6.90 -1.53 -20.36
N GLY A 265 6.90 -1.59 -21.71
CA GLY A 265 5.75 -1.21 -22.54
C GLY A 265 4.77 -2.37 -22.82
N ARG A 266 5.27 -3.57 -23.07
CA ARG A 266 4.47 -4.74 -23.48
C ARG A 266 3.46 -5.20 -22.43
N LEU A 267 3.87 -5.29 -21.17
CA LEU A 267 2.98 -5.72 -20.06
C LEU A 267 1.72 -4.87 -19.93
N ARG A 268 1.80 -3.56 -20.18
CA ARG A 268 0.64 -2.66 -20.09
C ARG A 268 -0.32 -2.85 -21.25
N ASP A 269 0.20 -3.04 -22.46
CA ASP A 269 -0.62 -3.21 -23.67
C ASP A 269 -1.32 -4.57 -23.66
N GLU A 270 -0.66 -5.63 -23.19
CA GLU A 270 -1.23 -6.97 -23.03
C GLU A 270 -2.36 -6.98 -21.98
N VAL A 271 -2.18 -6.33 -20.84
CA VAL A 271 -3.21 -6.27 -19.79
C VAL A 271 -4.34 -5.30 -20.14
N ARG A 272 -4.07 -4.17 -20.83
CA ARG A 272 -5.14 -3.33 -21.37
C ARG A 272 -5.98 -4.09 -22.41
N ALA A 273 -5.35 -4.90 -23.25
CA ALA A 273 -6.06 -5.75 -24.21
C ALA A 273 -6.90 -6.83 -23.51
N GLU A 274 -6.39 -7.47 -22.46
CA GLU A 274 -7.14 -8.43 -21.63
C GLU A 274 -8.32 -7.78 -20.88
N LEU A 275 -8.14 -6.56 -20.37
CA LEU A 275 -9.19 -5.82 -19.68
C LEU A 275 -10.25 -5.22 -20.62
N ALA A 276 -9.88 -4.89 -21.86
CA ALA A 276 -10.82 -4.39 -22.87
C ALA A 276 -11.62 -5.52 -23.55
N GLY A 277 -11.19 -6.77 -23.41
CA GLY A 277 -11.86 -7.96 -23.95
C GLY A 277 -12.82 -8.65 -22.96
N ARG A 278 -12.99 -8.10 -21.76
CA ARG A 278 -13.97 -8.51 -20.74
C ARG A 278 -15.05 -7.46 -20.54
#